data_67bd580c4294702a3234111ac2042cb7
#
_entry.id   67bd580c4294702a3234111ac2042cb7
#
_cell.length_a   1.000
_cell.length_b   1.000
_cell.length_c   1.000
_cell.angle_alpha   90.00
_cell.angle_beta   90.00
_cell.angle_gamma   90.00
#
_symmetry.space_group_name_H-M   'P 1'
#
loop_
_entity.id
_entity.type
_entity.pdbx_description
1 polymer ?
#
loop_
_entity_poly.entity_id
_entity_poly.type
_entity_poly.pdbx_seq_one_letter_code
_entity_poly.pdbx_strand_id
1 'polypeptide(L)'
;LNAAALHRQVGDREEVDCLLARLEAFAFLHFITQTGDAAASALLQQVEELAARVGRQTVFFALEWNRLDPARAEHLLGQPERERYRHYLRALRQFAPHQLSSAEEELLQELRPVGRSAWNLLFDKLFGHLRFGVDGRTEEEVLSDLHHPDRAVRRRGADELTAGLRENLHLLTHIFNTLAAEKMIDDRLRRYPSWIRARNLANELEDRTVETLVAAVTARNDIAHRYYARKQQLLGVDELFDYDRYAPVPGGEEGQVTWDQCREIVLSAFAAFSPEMAAIAERFFVERWIHAPVLPGKRGGAFAHPCVPEAHPYILVNYTGNLRDVATLAHELGHGVHQQL
;
A
#
# COMPACT_ATOMS: atom_id res chain seq x y z
N LEU A 1 16.66 30.37 -15.25
CA LEU A 1 15.38 29.71 -15.49
C LEU A 1 14.29 30.78 -15.55
N ASN A 2 13.55 30.89 -16.64
CA ASN A 2 12.37 31.74 -16.74
C ASN A 2 11.10 30.90 -16.55
N ALA A 3 9.97 31.61 -16.38
CA ALA A 3 8.69 30.99 -16.09
C ALA A 3 8.27 29.95 -17.15
N ALA A 4 8.35 30.27 -18.43
CA ALA A 4 7.96 29.37 -19.52
C ALA A 4 8.83 28.11 -19.62
N ALA A 5 10.15 28.25 -19.38
CA ALA A 5 11.05 27.09 -19.37
C ALA A 5 10.75 26.12 -18.23
N LEU A 6 10.50 26.64 -17.02
CA LEU A 6 10.10 25.78 -15.88
C LEU A 6 8.79 25.06 -16.16
N HIS A 7 7.79 25.70 -16.76
CA HIS A 7 6.52 25.05 -17.11
C HIS A 7 6.71 23.88 -18.08
N ARG A 8 7.50 24.09 -19.12
CA ARG A 8 7.83 23.01 -20.06
C ARG A 8 8.54 21.87 -19.36
N GLN A 9 9.57 22.15 -18.57
CA GLN A 9 10.32 21.11 -17.85
C GLN A 9 9.44 20.27 -16.89
N VAL A 10 8.48 20.90 -16.20
CA VAL A 10 7.55 20.15 -15.34
C VAL A 10 6.61 19.31 -16.19
N GLY A 11 6.10 19.83 -17.32
CA GLY A 11 5.25 19.09 -18.24
C GLY A 11 5.97 17.91 -18.89
N ASP A 12 7.19 18.14 -19.40
CA ASP A 12 8.02 17.06 -19.98
C ASP A 12 8.30 15.95 -18.94
N ARG A 13 8.55 16.35 -17.68
CA ARG A 13 8.74 15.41 -16.59
C ARG A 13 7.46 14.64 -16.25
N GLU A 14 6.30 15.31 -16.18
CA GLU A 14 5.00 14.68 -15.97
C GLU A 14 4.74 13.61 -17.04
N GLU A 15 5.04 13.88 -18.29
CA GLU A 15 4.89 12.92 -19.39
C GLU A 15 5.79 11.68 -19.18
N VAL A 16 7.06 11.90 -18.83
CA VAL A 16 8.00 10.80 -18.53
C VAL A 16 7.54 9.98 -17.32
N ASP A 17 7.14 10.66 -16.24
CA ASP A 17 6.66 10.00 -15.01
C ASP A 17 5.37 9.21 -15.29
N CYS A 18 4.44 9.70 -16.11
CA CYS A 18 3.23 8.98 -16.52
C CYS A 18 3.55 7.72 -17.34
N LEU A 19 4.46 7.81 -18.31
CA LEU A 19 4.88 6.64 -19.11
C LEU A 19 5.52 5.58 -18.21
N LEU A 20 6.39 5.99 -17.30
CA LEU A 20 7.07 5.09 -16.37
C LEU A 20 6.08 4.45 -15.41
N ALA A 21 5.17 5.22 -14.81
CA ALA A 21 4.16 4.74 -13.87
C ALA A 21 3.24 3.68 -14.49
N ARG A 22 2.90 3.80 -15.78
CA ARG A 22 2.13 2.76 -16.48
C ARG A 22 2.90 1.45 -16.60
N LEU A 23 4.20 1.51 -16.90
CA LEU A 23 5.06 0.32 -16.96
C LEU A 23 5.24 -0.31 -15.57
N GLU A 24 5.48 0.51 -14.56
CA GLU A 24 5.64 0.07 -13.16
C GLU A 24 4.35 -0.58 -12.66
N ALA A 25 3.18 0.04 -12.88
CA ALA A 25 1.89 -0.51 -12.49
C ALA A 25 1.64 -1.87 -13.17
N PHE A 26 1.87 -1.99 -14.47
CA PHE A 26 1.68 -3.25 -15.19
C PHE A 26 2.63 -4.34 -14.67
N ALA A 27 3.92 -4.07 -14.59
CA ALA A 27 4.92 -5.05 -14.17
C ALA A 27 4.69 -5.51 -12.73
N PHE A 28 4.38 -4.58 -11.82
CA PHE A 28 4.09 -4.88 -10.42
C PHE A 28 2.81 -5.72 -10.27
N LEU A 29 1.69 -5.28 -10.86
CA LEU A 29 0.41 -5.98 -10.77
C LEU A 29 0.48 -7.38 -11.41
N HIS A 30 1.21 -7.49 -12.53
CA HIS A 30 1.45 -8.78 -13.16
C HIS A 30 2.25 -9.72 -12.25
N PHE A 31 3.33 -9.24 -11.65
CA PHE A 31 4.16 -10.02 -10.74
C PHE A 31 3.39 -10.48 -9.49
N ILE A 32 2.66 -9.60 -8.80
CA ILE A 32 2.02 -9.96 -7.52
C ILE A 32 0.85 -10.93 -7.66
N THR A 33 0.30 -11.10 -8.86
CA THR A 33 -0.70 -12.16 -9.14
C THR A 33 -0.07 -13.54 -9.36
N GLN A 34 1.25 -13.61 -9.56
CA GLN A 34 2.00 -14.83 -9.86
C GLN A 34 3.48 -14.73 -9.48
N THR A 35 3.76 -14.51 -8.20
CA THR A 35 5.12 -14.24 -7.68
C THR A 35 6.14 -15.34 -7.96
N GLY A 36 5.68 -16.56 -8.28
CA GLY A 36 6.52 -17.68 -8.68
C GLY A 36 6.88 -17.71 -10.17
N ASP A 37 6.28 -16.85 -11.00
CA ASP A 37 6.57 -16.80 -12.43
C ASP A 37 7.90 -16.09 -12.71
N ALA A 38 8.82 -16.77 -13.39
CA ALA A 38 10.14 -16.23 -13.70
C ALA A 38 10.08 -15.07 -14.71
N ALA A 39 9.13 -15.12 -15.67
CA ALA A 39 8.99 -14.07 -16.67
C ALA A 39 8.39 -12.80 -16.05
N ALA A 40 7.38 -12.94 -15.17
CA ALA A 40 6.82 -11.82 -14.42
C ALA A 40 7.87 -11.16 -13.51
N SER A 41 8.70 -11.96 -12.83
CA SER A 41 9.82 -11.47 -12.01
C SER A 41 10.86 -10.72 -12.85
N ALA A 42 11.23 -11.26 -14.02
CA ALA A 42 12.20 -10.63 -14.92
C ALA A 42 11.66 -9.30 -15.49
N LEU A 43 10.38 -9.25 -15.85
CA LEU A 43 9.75 -8.01 -16.31
C LEU A 43 9.76 -6.94 -15.23
N LEU A 44 9.38 -7.29 -14.00
CA LEU A 44 9.41 -6.34 -12.87
C LEU A 44 10.83 -5.79 -12.66
N GLN A 45 11.85 -6.66 -12.66
CA GLN A 45 13.23 -6.24 -12.52
C GLN A 45 13.66 -5.30 -13.65
N GLN A 46 13.34 -5.61 -14.91
CA GLN A 46 13.68 -4.75 -16.05
C GLN A 46 13.05 -3.36 -15.94
N VAL A 47 11.80 -3.29 -15.48
CA VAL A 47 11.09 -2.02 -15.27
C VAL A 47 11.71 -1.25 -14.10
N GLU A 48 12.07 -1.89 -12.99
CA GLU A 48 12.76 -1.26 -11.88
C GLU A 48 14.14 -0.70 -12.28
N GLU A 49 14.90 -1.43 -13.10
CA GLU A 49 16.17 -0.95 -13.66
C GLU A 49 15.96 0.24 -14.60
N LEU A 50 14.91 0.23 -15.43
CA LEU A 50 14.53 1.38 -16.25
C LEU A 50 14.17 2.59 -15.38
N ALA A 51 13.36 2.38 -14.34
CA ALA A 51 12.95 3.42 -13.39
C ALA A 51 14.16 4.05 -12.68
N ALA A 52 15.14 3.24 -12.27
CA ALA A 52 16.39 3.72 -11.68
C ALA A 52 17.19 4.59 -12.66
N ARG A 53 17.34 4.16 -13.92
CA ARG A 53 18.02 4.96 -14.96
C ARG A 53 17.33 6.28 -15.24
N VAL A 54 15.99 6.26 -15.38
CA VAL A 54 15.19 7.48 -15.58
C VAL A 54 15.30 8.39 -14.35
N GLY A 55 15.14 7.84 -13.14
CA GLY A 55 15.27 8.56 -11.89
C GLY A 55 16.63 9.27 -11.77
N ARG A 56 17.73 8.59 -12.10
CA ARG A 56 19.08 9.18 -12.14
C ARG A 56 19.15 10.36 -13.12
N GLN A 57 18.54 10.25 -14.29
CA GLN A 57 18.56 11.30 -15.30
C GLN A 57 17.65 12.48 -14.98
N THR A 58 16.64 12.30 -14.13
CA THR A 58 15.64 13.31 -13.82
C THR A 58 15.76 13.92 -12.42
N VAL A 59 16.58 13.34 -11.54
CA VAL A 59 16.76 13.81 -10.16
C VAL A 59 17.26 15.26 -10.07
N PHE A 60 18.03 15.71 -11.06
CA PHE A 60 18.58 17.07 -11.12
C PHE A 60 17.48 18.13 -10.99
N PHE A 61 16.29 17.88 -11.53
CA PHE A 61 15.19 18.86 -11.50
C PHE A 61 14.81 19.26 -10.07
N ALA A 62 14.53 18.28 -9.19
CA ALA A 62 14.21 18.53 -7.80
C ALA A 62 15.37 19.20 -7.05
N LEU A 63 16.60 18.77 -7.34
CA LEU A 63 17.80 19.32 -6.70
C LEU A 63 18.03 20.78 -7.07
N GLU A 64 17.95 21.13 -8.35
CA GLU A 64 18.09 22.51 -8.82
C GLU A 64 16.94 23.41 -8.38
N TRP A 65 15.69 22.91 -8.44
CA TRP A 65 14.52 23.61 -7.96
C TRP A 65 14.66 24.00 -6.48
N ASN A 66 15.10 23.07 -5.66
CA ASN A 66 15.25 23.26 -4.23
C ASN A 66 16.46 24.14 -3.86
N ARG A 67 17.47 24.27 -4.73
CA ARG A 67 18.61 25.19 -4.55
C ARG A 67 18.29 26.65 -4.90
N LEU A 68 17.15 26.92 -5.58
CA LEU A 68 16.77 28.30 -5.88
C LEU A 68 16.55 29.10 -4.59
N ASP A 69 16.99 30.35 -4.64
CA ASP A 69 16.64 31.32 -3.59
C ASP A 69 15.13 31.36 -3.35
N PRO A 70 14.69 31.41 -2.07
CA PRO A 70 13.26 31.38 -1.72
C PRO A 70 12.44 32.47 -2.40
N ALA A 71 12.95 33.70 -2.48
CA ALA A 71 12.24 34.80 -3.11
C ALA A 71 12.09 34.59 -4.62
N ARG A 72 13.14 34.01 -5.25
CA ARG A 72 13.09 33.66 -6.68
C ARG A 72 12.10 32.55 -6.95
N ALA A 73 12.05 31.52 -6.09
CA ALA A 73 11.09 30.41 -6.21
C ALA A 73 9.65 30.91 -6.06
N GLU A 74 9.34 31.73 -5.04
CA GLU A 74 8.01 32.29 -4.85
C GLU A 74 7.62 33.26 -6.00
N HIS A 75 8.55 34.06 -6.52
CA HIS A 75 8.29 34.86 -7.72
C HIS A 75 7.89 33.96 -8.92
N LEU A 76 8.58 32.86 -9.13
CA LEU A 76 8.23 31.90 -10.19
C LEU A 76 6.87 31.23 -9.94
N LEU A 77 6.53 30.87 -8.72
CA LEU A 77 5.26 30.24 -8.32
C LEU A 77 4.07 31.22 -8.42
N GLY A 78 4.30 32.53 -8.28
CA GLY A 78 3.27 33.55 -8.38
C GLY A 78 2.76 33.84 -9.79
N GLN A 79 3.40 33.29 -10.83
CA GLN A 79 2.98 33.49 -12.22
C GLN A 79 1.70 32.68 -12.55
N PRO A 80 0.72 33.21 -13.28
CA PRO A 80 -0.56 32.56 -13.58
C PRO A 80 -0.40 31.18 -14.23
N GLU A 81 0.57 31.04 -15.11
CA GLU A 81 0.83 29.80 -15.85
C GLU A 81 1.27 28.62 -14.95
N ARG A 82 1.42 28.87 -13.62
CA ARG A 82 1.88 27.89 -12.63
C ARG A 82 0.79 27.30 -11.76
N GLU A 83 -0.43 27.74 -11.87
CA GLU A 83 -1.49 27.33 -10.94
C GLU A 83 -1.59 25.80 -10.83
N ARG A 84 -1.52 25.10 -11.98
CA ARG A 84 -1.55 23.64 -12.03
C ARG A 84 -0.43 22.96 -11.22
N TYR A 85 0.80 23.48 -11.27
CA TYR A 85 1.97 22.83 -10.65
C TYR A 85 2.43 23.50 -9.36
N ARG A 86 1.77 24.55 -8.91
CA ARG A 86 2.17 25.35 -7.75
C ARG A 86 2.30 24.51 -6.49
N HIS A 87 1.33 23.66 -6.23
CA HIS A 87 1.32 22.79 -5.06
C HIS A 87 2.49 21.79 -5.10
N TYR A 88 2.63 21.06 -6.20
CA TYR A 88 3.73 20.12 -6.42
C TYR A 88 5.10 20.76 -6.20
N LEU A 89 5.33 21.91 -6.80
CA LEU A 89 6.61 22.62 -6.68
C LEU A 89 6.87 23.12 -5.25
N ARG A 90 5.84 23.52 -4.51
CA ARG A 90 5.97 23.85 -3.07
C ARG A 90 6.25 22.62 -2.23
N ALA A 91 5.56 21.51 -2.46
CA ALA A 91 5.78 20.25 -1.76
C ALA A 91 7.22 19.76 -1.94
N LEU A 92 7.78 19.83 -3.16
CA LEU A 92 9.19 19.48 -3.41
C LEU A 92 10.15 20.28 -2.52
N ARG A 93 9.90 21.58 -2.30
CA ARG A 93 10.79 22.43 -1.50
C ARG A 93 10.84 22.07 -0.02
N GLN A 94 9.85 21.35 0.49
CA GLN A 94 9.86 20.86 1.87
C GLN A 94 11.00 19.86 2.12
N PHE A 95 11.48 19.18 1.06
CA PHE A 95 12.60 18.25 1.14
C PHE A 95 13.97 18.91 0.98
N ALA A 96 14.05 20.20 0.67
CA ALA A 96 15.33 20.92 0.48
C ALA A 96 16.34 20.73 1.63
N PRO A 97 15.95 20.77 2.94
CA PRO A 97 16.86 20.53 4.05
C PRO A 97 17.42 19.11 4.14
N HIS A 98 16.76 18.18 3.45
CA HIS A 98 17.00 16.73 3.51
C HIS A 98 17.64 16.18 2.22
N GLN A 99 18.03 17.06 1.31
CA GLN A 99 18.72 16.66 0.09
C GLN A 99 20.21 16.36 0.35
N LEU A 100 20.71 15.38 -0.39
CA LEU A 100 22.13 15.07 -0.50
C LEU A 100 22.76 15.82 -1.68
N SER A 101 24.04 15.59 -1.94
CA SER A 101 24.68 16.10 -3.15
C SER A 101 24.13 15.41 -4.40
N SER A 102 24.27 16.03 -5.57
CA SER A 102 23.77 15.44 -6.83
C SER A 102 24.37 14.07 -7.09
N ALA A 103 25.67 13.89 -6.85
CA ALA A 103 26.34 12.61 -7.04
C ALA A 103 25.82 11.51 -6.10
N GLU A 104 25.51 11.87 -4.85
CA GLU A 104 24.94 10.93 -3.88
C GLU A 104 23.49 10.56 -4.26
N GLU A 105 22.66 11.53 -4.65
CA GLU A 105 21.28 11.25 -5.08
C GLU A 105 21.24 10.39 -6.35
N GLU A 106 22.10 10.66 -7.33
CA GLU A 106 22.25 9.85 -8.53
C GLU A 106 22.68 8.40 -8.21
N LEU A 107 23.66 8.25 -7.31
CA LEU A 107 24.13 6.95 -6.85
C LEU A 107 23.02 6.16 -6.14
N LEU A 108 22.24 6.81 -5.29
CA LEU A 108 21.13 6.17 -4.59
C LEU A 108 20.02 5.71 -5.56
N GLN A 109 19.75 6.48 -6.62
CA GLN A 109 18.84 6.04 -7.67
C GLN A 109 19.34 4.78 -8.40
N GLU A 110 20.61 4.73 -8.73
CA GLU A 110 21.23 3.58 -9.42
C GLU A 110 21.23 2.31 -8.55
N LEU A 111 21.39 2.45 -7.23
CA LEU A 111 21.42 1.33 -6.27
C LEU A 111 20.02 0.85 -5.84
N ARG A 112 18.95 1.60 -6.15
CA ARG A 112 17.59 1.29 -5.70
C ARG A 112 17.13 -0.14 -6.03
N PRO A 113 17.34 -0.69 -7.26
CA PRO A 113 16.88 -2.03 -7.60
C PRO A 113 17.53 -3.16 -6.79
N VAL A 114 18.80 -2.97 -6.39
CA VAL A 114 19.57 -3.96 -5.61
C VAL A 114 19.57 -3.67 -4.12
N GLY A 115 19.01 -2.53 -3.70
CA GLY A 115 18.78 -2.12 -2.32
C GLY A 115 17.39 -2.52 -1.82
N ARG A 116 16.62 -1.52 -1.39
CA ARG A 116 15.27 -1.70 -0.81
C ARG A 116 14.33 -2.54 -1.67
N SER A 117 14.30 -2.30 -2.99
CA SER A 117 13.43 -3.04 -3.91
C SER A 117 13.71 -4.54 -3.89
N ALA A 118 14.99 -4.95 -3.85
CA ALA A 118 15.36 -6.36 -3.80
C ALA A 118 14.86 -7.07 -2.53
N TRP A 119 14.90 -6.38 -1.38
CA TRP A 119 14.40 -6.94 -0.11
C TRP A 119 12.87 -7.05 -0.09
N ASN A 120 12.16 -6.07 -0.64
CA ASN A 120 10.71 -6.13 -0.81
C ASN A 120 10.31 -7.29 -1.76
N LEU A 121 11.02 -7.42 -2.87
CA LEU A 121 10.79 -8.51 -3.82
C LEU A 121 11.05 -9.88 -3.18
N LEU A 122 12.11 -10.01 -2.36
CA LEU A 122 12.38 -11.25 -1.63
C LEU A 122 11.25 -11.57 -0.65
N PHE A 123 10.72 -10.58 0.07
CA PHE A 123 9.57 -10.75 0.95
C PHE A 123 8.34 -11.25 0.19
N ASP A 124 7.97 -10.59 -0.92
CA ASP A 124 6.81 -10.97 -1.72
C ASP A 124 6.95 -12.39 -2.31
N LYS A 125 8.15 -12.75 -2.79
CA LYS A 125 8.43 -14.12 -3.25
C LYS A 125 8.34 -15.14 -2.13
N LEU A 126 8.90 -14.85 -0.96
CA LEU A 126 8.83 -15.74 0.20
C LEU A 126 7.38 -16.00 0.59
N PHE A 127 6.57 -14.97 0.80
CA PHE A 127 5.17 -15.12 1.18
C PHE A 127 4.34 -15.82 0.11
N GLY A 128 4.55 -15.54 -1.17
CA GLY A 128 3.87 -16.26 -2.26
C GLY A 128 4.18 -17.77 -2.32
N HIS A 129 5.33 -18.19 -1.77
CA HIS A 129 5.76 -19.60 -1.72
C HIS A 129 5.46 -20.29 -0.39
N LEU A 130 5.21 -19.56 0.69
CA LEU A 130 4.85 -20.16 1.98
C LEU A 130 3.62 -21.04 1.85
N ARG A 131 3.67 -22.18 2.53
CA ARG A 131 2.54 -23.10 2.66
C ARG A 131 2.37 -23.46 4.12
N PHE A 132 1.12 -23.58 4.52
CA PHE A 132 0.72 -23.74 5.91
C PHE A 132 -0.05 -25.04 6.11
N GLY A 133 0.17 -25.68 7.27
CA GLY A 133 -0.46 -26.95 7.59
C GLY A 133 0.01 -28.12 6.73
N VAL A 134 -0.50 -29.29 7.01
CA VAL A 134 -0.16 -30.52 6.29
C VAL A 134 -0.72 -30.56 4.86
N ASP A 135 -1.77 -29.80 4.61
CA ASP A 135 -2.45 -29.72 3.31
C ASP A 135 -1.81 -28.71 2.37
N GLY A 136 -0.78 -27.98 2.81
CA GLY A 136 -0.05 -27.01 1.99
C GLY A 136 -0.89 -25.80 1.58
N ARG A 137 -1.73 -25.28 2.48
CA ARG A 137 -2.63 -24.15 2.25
C ARG A 137 -1.87 -22.83 2.05
N THR A 138 -2.48 -21.90 1.36
CA THR A 138 -2.00 -20.53 1.24
C THR A 138 -2.21 -19.75 2.53
N GLU A 139 -1.52 -18.60 2.69
CA GLU A 139 -1.71 -17.70 3.82
C GLU A 139 -3.19 -17.29 3.97
N GLU A 140 -3.84 -16.89 2.88
CA GLU A 140 -5.22 -16.40 2.91
C GLU A 140 -6.24 -17.49 3.31
N GLU A 141 -6.02 -18.72 2.89
CA GLU A 141 -6.86 -19.85 3.31
C GLU A 141 -6.75 -20.11 4.82
N VAL A 142 -5.55 -19.98 5.40
CA VAL A 142 -5.34 -20.15 6.84
C VAL A 142 -5.86 -18.94 7.62
N LEU A 143 -5.67 -17.73 7.12
CA LEU A 143 -6.21 -16.50 7.72
C LEU A 143 -7.75 -16.50 7.72
N SER A 144 -8.38 -17.08 6.70
CA SER A 144 -9.84 -17.23 6.64
C SER A 144 -10.39 -18.08 7.80
N ASP A 145 -9.64 -19.10 8.25
CA ASP A 145 -10.01 -19.91 9.40
C ASP A 145 -10.17 -19.08 10.70
N LEU A 146 -9.47 -17.96 10.84
CA LEU A 146 -9.58 -17.09 12.02
C LEU A 146 -10.95 -16.42 12.14
N HIS A 147 -11.75 -16.46 11.07
CA HIS A 147 -13.13 -15.95 11.04
C HIS A 147 -14.19 -17.06 11.22
N HIS A 148 -13.76 -18.32 11.36
CA HIS A 148 -14.68 -19.45 11.48
C HIS A 148 -15.44 -19.41 12.82
N PRO A 149 -16.74 -19.76 12.88
CA PRO A 149 -17.52 -19.82 14.12
C PRO A 149 -16.97 -20.84 15.13
N ASP A 150 -16.47 -21.99 14.65
CA ASP A 150 -15.85 -23.00 15.51
C ASP A 150 -14.46 -22.56 16.00
N ARG A 151 -14.33 -22.46 17.33
CA ARG A 151 -13.08 -22.09 17.99
C ARG A 151 -11.91 -23.02 17.70
N ALA A 152 -12.17 -24.33 17.54
CA ALA A 152 -11.13 -25.31 17.22
C ALA A 152 -10.51 -25.06 15.83
N VAL A 153 -11.34 -24.65 14.85
CA VAL A 153 -10.87 -24.26 13.52
C VAL A 153 -10.00 -23.02 13.60
N ARG A 154 -10.44 -21.96 14.32
CA ARG A 154 -9.64 -20.73 14.50
C ARG A 154 -8.30 -21.02 15.15
N ARG A 155 -8.30 -21.81 16.24
CA ARG A 155 -7.06 -22.19 16.92
C ARG A 155 -6.10 -22.94 16.00
N ARG A 156 -6.61 -23.94 15.26
CA ARG A 156 -5.79 -24.68 14.28
C ARG A 156 -5.19 -23.74 13.23
N GLY A 157 -5.98 -22.83 12.66
CA GLY A 157 -5.49 -21.82 11.71
C GLY A 157 -4.37 -20.97 12.30
N ALA A 158 -4.53 -20.48 13.53
CA ALA A 158 -3.50 -19.72 14.23
C ALA A 158 -2.22 -20.52 14.49
N ASP A 159 -2.36 -21.80 14.90
CA ASP A 159 -1.23 -22.68 15.16
C ASP A 159 -0.46 -22.99 13.85
N GLU A 160 -1.16 -23.28 12.75
CA GLU A 160 -0.56 -23.53 11.43
C GLU A 160 0.14 -22.28 10.88
N LEU A 161 -0.49 -21.11 10.96
CA LEU A 161 0.11 -19.84 10.57
C LEU A 161 1.40 -19.58 11.36
N THR A 162 1.33 -19.76 12.68
CA THR A 162 2.47 -19.57 13.58
C THR A 162 3.62 -20.53 13.26
N ALA A 163 3.32 -21.81 13.00
CA ALA A 163 4.32 -22.80 12.65
C ALA A 163 5.04 -22.45 11.33
N GLY A 164 4.28 -22.15 10.27
CA GLY A 164 4.86 -21.80 8.98
C GLY A 164 5.70 -20.51 9.01
N LEU A 165 5.28 -19.50 9.78
CA LEU A 165 6.08 -18.29 9.97
C LEU A 165 7.35 -18.58 10.78
N ARG A 166 7.29 -19.44 11.81
CA ARG A 166 8.46 -19.79 12.62
C ARG A 166 9.54 -20.52 11.83
N GLU A 167 9.17 -21.38 10.91
CA GLU A 167 10.12 -22.07 10.02
C GLU A 167 10.96 -21.08 9.20
N ASN A 168 10.37 -19.94 8.84
CA ASN A 168 10.99 -18.90 8.03
C ASN A 168 11.43 -17.65 8.83
N LEU A 169 11.35 -17.73 10.17
CA LEU A 169 11.59 -16.57 11.05
C LEU A 169 12.96 -15.91 10.83
N HIS A 170 14.00 -16.72 10.56
CA HIS A 170 15.35 -16.23 10.31
C HIS A 170 15.43 -15.34 9.06
N LEU A 171 14.73 -15.70 7.97
CA LEU A 171 14.66 -14.91 6.75
C LEU A 171 13.81 -13.64 6.96
N LEU A 172 12.64 -13.79 7.56
CA LEU A 172 11.73 -12.66 7.86
C LEU A 172 12.41 -11.62 8.76
N THR A 173 13.10 -12.09 9.80
CA THR A 173 13.86 -11.21 10.70
C THR A 173 15.00 -10.51 9.95
N HIS A 174 15.71 -11.21 9.07
CA HIS A 174 16.81 -10.62 8.29
C HIS A 174 16.28 -9.53 7.34
N ILE A 175 15.19 -9.80 6.60
CA ILE A 175 14.54 -8.84 5.71
C ILE A 175 14.13 -7.59 6.50
N PHE A 176 13.40 -7.77 7.61
CA PHE A 176 12.93 -6.67 8.45
C PHE A 176 14.09 -5.81 8.98
N ASN A 177 15.11 -6.45 9.57
CA ASN A 177 16.26 -5.76 10.13
C ASN A 177 17.06 -5.00 9.06
N THR A 178 17.19 -5.56 7.85
CA THR A 178 17.89 -4.90 6.74
C THR A 178 17.14 -3.66 6.27
N LEU A 179 15.82 -3.76 6.09
CA LEU A 179 14.99 -2.61 5.71
C LEU A 179 14.95 -1.52 6.80
N ALA A 180 14.93 -1.92 8.08
CA ALA A 180 15.00 -1.00 9.20
C ALA A 180 16.37 -0.29 9.27
N ALA A 181 17.46 -1.03 9.07
CA ALA A 181 18.80 -0.48 9.05
C ALA A 181 19.01 0.49 7.89
N GLU A 182 18.55 0.13 6.68
CA GLU A 182 18.58 1.02 5.50
C GLU A 182 17.83 2.32 5.78
N LYS A 183 16.61 2.23 6.34
CA LYS A 183 15.82 3.39 6.74
C LYS A 183 16.55 4.30 7.75
N MET A 184 17.17 3.70 8.76
CA MET A 184 17.95 4.46 9.76
C MET A 184 19.17 5.16 9.14
N ILE A 185 19.84 4.53 8.17
CA ILE A 185 20.98 5.11 7.47
C ILE A 185 20.51 6.28 6.60
N ASP A 186 19.46 6.11 5.81
CA ASP A 186 18.89 7.15 4.95
C ASP A 186 18.43 8.37 5.78
N ASP A 187 17.68 8.15 6.86
CA ASP A 187 17.25 9.22 7.76
C ASP A 187 18.40 10.03 8.34
N ARG A 188 19.47 9.33 8.76
CA ARG A 188 20.68 9.96 9.30
C ARG A 188 21.41 10.78 8.24
N LEU A 189 21.61 10.23 7.04
CA LEU A 189 22.29 10.93 5.93
C LEU A 189 21.49 12.17 5.51
N ARG A 190 20.19 12.06 5.43
CA ARG A 190 19.25 13.14 5.08
C ARG A 190 18.94 14.08 6.25
N ARG A 191 19.47 13.80 7.45
CA ARG A 191 19.29 14.63 8.66
C ARG A 191 17.81 14.78 9.06
N TYR A 192 17.00 13.73 8.92
CA TYR A 192 15.66 13.75 9.47
C TYR A 192 15.72 13.73 11.01
N PRO A 193 14.94 14.60 11.69
CA PRO A 193 14.98 14.70 13.16
C PRO A 193 14.33 13.50 13.87
N SER A 194 13.49 12.76 13.19
CA SER A 194 12.80 11.57 13.71
C SER A 194 12.52 10.56 12.60
N TRP A 195 12.33 9.30 12.99
CA TRP A 195 12.03 8.20 12.06
C TRP A 195 10.75 8.40 11.24
N ILE A 196 9.79 9.19 11.75
CA ILE A 196 8.51 9.43 11.08
C ILE A 196 8.54 10.67 10.16
N ARG A 197 9.51 11.59 10.35
CA ARG A 197 9.51 12.88 9.66
C ARG A 197 9.45 12.77 8.14
N ALA A 198 10.24 11.87 7.55
CA ALA A 198 10.23 11.64 6.10
C ALA A 198 8.84 11.25 5.60
N ARG A 199 8.13 10.38 6.36
CA ARG A 199 6.76 9.97 6.02
C ARG A 199 5.77 11.12 6.16
N ASN A 200 5.88 11.91 7.24
CA ASN A 200 4.99 13.06 7.45
C ASN A 200 5.15 14.10 6.34
N LEU A 201 6.38 14.40 5.91
CA LEU A 201 6.62 15.27 4.76
C LEU A 201 6.02 14.71 3.47
N ALA A 202 6.21 13.42 3.19
CA ALA A 202 5.64 12.79 1.99
C ALA A 202 4.10 12.75 2.00
N ASN A 203 3.49 12.69 3.18
CA ASN A 203 2.05 12.76 3.36
C ASN A 203 1.53 14.22 3.52
N GLU A 204 2.40 15.21 3.43
CA GLU A 204 2.10 16.64 3.63
C GLU A 204 1.42 16.91 4.99
N LEU A 205 1.86 16.20 6.04
CA LEU A 205 1.36 16.33 7.40
C LEU A 205 2.37 17.00 8.32
N GLU A 206 1.86 17.80 9.25
CA GLU A 206 2.65 18.31 10.37
C GLU A 206 2.88 17.20 11.41
N ASP A 207 4.07 17.14 12.01
CA ASP A 207 4.41 16.19 13.05
C ASP A 207 3.42 16.24 14.22
N ARG A 208 3.04 17.47 14.64
CA ARG A 208 2.07 17.70 15.70
C ARG A 208 0.69 17.09 15.42
N THR A 209 0.25 17.08 14.15
CA THR A 209 -1.04 16.48 13.77
C THR A 209 -1.01 14.98 14.04
N VAL A 210 0.08 14.32 13.63
CA VAL A 210 0.28 12.87 13.85
C VAL A 210 0.41 12.54 15.35
N GLU A 211 1.21 13.32 16.09
CA GLU A 211 1.36 13.16 17.54
C GLU A 211 0.02 13.31 18.28
N THR A 212 -0.77 14.32 17.90
CA THR A 212 -2.09 14.57 18.49
C THR A 212 -3.05 13.42 18.20
N LEU A 213 -3.05 12.90 16.97
CA LEU A 213 -3.86 11.73 16.59
C LEU A 213 -3.49 10.50 17.42
N VAL A 214 -2.19 10.19 17.52
CA VAL A 214 -1.70 9.05 18.30
C VAL A 214 -2.09 9.20 19.78
N ALA A 215 -1.89 10.39 20.37
CA ALA A 215 -2.24 10.66 21.76
C ALA A 215 -3.77 10.52 22.00
N ALA A 216 -4.60 11.04 21.10
CA ALA A 216 -6.06 10.94 21.20
C ALA A 216 -6.56 9.49 21.12
N VAL A 217 -6.00 8.69 20.17
CA VAL A 217 -6.36 7.27 20.02
C VAL A 217 -5.89 6.47 21.25
N THR A 218 -4.65 6.69 21.71
CA THR A 218 -4.09 5.96 22.86
C THR A 218 -4.86 6.27 24.15
N ALA A 219 -5.28 7.52 24.33
CA ALA A 219 -6.11 7.92 25.48
C ALA A 219 -7.48 7.22 25.53
N ARG A 220 -7.91 6.59 24.43
CA ARG A 220 -9.19 5.90 24.33
C ARG A 220 -9.08 4.39 24.13
N ASN A 221 -7.95 3.79 24.47
CA ASN A 221 -7.77 2.33 24.48
C ASN A 221 -8.79 1.59 25.35
N ASP A 222 -9.42 2.29 26.32
CA ASP A 222 -10.54 1.79 27.13
C ASP A 222 -11.69 1.25 26.26
N ILE A 223 -11.93 1.85 25.09
CA ILE A 223 -12.98 1.42 24.15
C ILE A 223 -12.69 0.00 23.65
N ALA A 224 -11.44 -0.25 23.23
CA ALA A 224 -11.02 -1.56 22.75
C ALA A 224 -11.09 -2.61 23.89
N HIS A 225 -10.65 -2.28 25.10
CA HIS A 225 -10.73 -3.16 26.25
C HIS A 225 -12.19 -3.54 26.59
N ARG A 226 -13.11 -2.56 26.61
CA ARG A 226 -14.54 -2.80 26.83
C ARG A 226 -15.16 -3.66 25.74
N TYR A 227 -14.79 -3.41 24.48
CA TYR A 227 -15.25 -4.22 23.35
C TYR A 227 -14.85 -5.68 23.52
N TYR A 228 -13.56 -5.96 23.78
CA TYR A 228 -13.09 -7.34 23.92
C TYR A 228 -13.62 -8.02 25.18
N ALA A 229 -13.78 -7.31 26.29
CA ALA A 229 -14.44 -7.85 27.48
C ALA A 229 -15.89 -8.24 27.20
N ARG A 230 -16.62 -7.41 26.43
CA ARG A 230 -17.99 -7.74 26.00
C ARG A 230 -18.01 -8.91 25.02
N LYS A 231 -17.08 -8.93 24.07
CA LYS A 231 -16.94 -10.03 23.09
C LYS A 231 -16.66 -11.36 23.79
N GLN A 232 -15.80 -11.40 24.79
CA GLN A 232 -15.52 -12.58 25.60
C GLN A 232 -16.79 -13.15 26.21
N GLN A 233 -17.64 -12.28 26.82
CA GLN A 233 -18.91 -12.67 27.39
C GLN A 233 -19.88 -13.23 26.32
N LEU A 234 -19.97 -12.59 25.17
CA LEU A 234 -20.85 -13.01 24.07
C LEU A 234 -20.42 -14.34 23.46
N LEU A 235 -19.12 -14.60 23.39
CA LEU A 235 -18.57 -15.87 22.91
C LEU A 235 -18.66 -16.99 23.98
N GLY A 236 -18.98 -16.66 25.25
CA GLY A 236 -19.07 -17.63 26.34
C GLY A 236 -17.75 -18.33 26.66
N VAL A 237 -16.60 -17.64 26.50
CA VAL A 237 -15.27 -18.21 26.77
C VAL A 237 -14.68 -17.64 28.06
N ASP A 238 -13.97 -18.49 28.82
CA ASP A 238 -13.33 -18.06 30.06
C ASP A 238 -12.14 -17.14 29.84
N GLU A 239 -11.43 -17.33 28.71
CA GLU A 239 -10.28 -16.52 28.29
C GLU A 239 -10.33 -16.29 26.78
N LEU A 240 -10.08 -15.04 26.37
CA LEU A 240 -10.03 -14.62 24.97
C LEU A 240 -8.58 -14.69 24.49
N PHE A 241 -8.33 -15.49 23.45
CA PHE A 241 -7.03 -15.56 22.78
C PHE A 241 -7.00 -14.71 21.51
N ASP A 242 -5.83 -14.52 20.93
CA ASP A 242 -5.62 -13.77 19.69
C ASP A 242 -6.44 -14.34 18.51
N TYR A 243 -6.56 -15.66 18.41
CA TYR A 243 -7.38 -16.32 17.39
C TYR A 243 -8.90 -16.13 17.62
N ASP A 244 -9.34 -15.64 18.76
CA ASP A 244 -10.75 -15.29 19.02
C ASP A 244 -11.09 -13.85 18.57
N ARG A 245 -10.06 -13.05 18.17
CA ARG A 245 -10.25 -11.64 17.82
C ARG A 245 -11.24 -11.44 16.69
N TYR A 246 -11.24 -12.33 15.71
CA TYR A 246 -12.12 -12.29 14.55
C TYR A 246 -13.33 -13.23 14.62
N ALA A 247 -13.48 -13.98 15.72
CA ALA A 247 -14.63 -14.86 15.93
C ALA A 247 -15.96 -14.12 15.71
N PRO A 248 -16.90 -14.65 14.91
CA PRO A 248 -18.23 -14.09 14.78
C PRO A 248 -18.96 -14.18 16.12
N VAL A 249 -19.80 -13.18 16.41
CA VAL A 249 -20.63 -13.18 17.62
C VAL A 249 -21.83 -14.10 17.38
N PRO A 250 -22.19 -15.00 18.34
CA PRO A 250 -23.31 -15.91 18.18
C PRO A 250 -24.62 -15.17 17.85
N GLY A 251 -25.39 -15.72 16.91
CA GLY A 251 -26.66 -15.13 16.45
C GLY A 251 -26.51 -14.13 15.31
N GLY A 252 -25.28 -13.91 14.80
CA GLY A 252 -25.08 -13.24 13.52
C GLY A 252 -25.46 -14.12 12.33
N GLU A 253 -25.67 -13.52 11.18
CA GLU A 253 -25.86 -14.29 9.95
C GLU A 253 -24.57 -15.05 9.61
N GLU A 254 -24.66 -16.38 9.65
CA GLU A 254 -23.62 -17.27 9.18
C GLU A 254 -23.92 -17.63 7.73
N GLY A 255 -23.03 -17.32 6.83
CA GLY A 255 -23.19 -17.70 5.43
C GLY A 255 -22.01 -17.29 4.57
N GLN A 256 -21.75 -18.09 3.57
CA GLN A 256 -20.85 -17.68 2.50
C GLN A 256 -21.60 -16.72 1.57
N VAL A 257 -20.99 -15.58 1.29
CA VAL A 257 -21.46 -14.60 0.32
C VAL A 257 -20.79 -14.91 -1.01
N THR A 258 -21.58 -15.23 -2.03
CA THR A 258 -21.04 -15.41 -3.39
C THR A 258 -20.51 -14.09 -3.95
N TRP A 259 -19.67 -14.16 -4.98
CA TRP A 259 -19.14 -12.97 -5.64
C TRP A 259 -20.24 -12.05 -6.18
N ASP A 260 -21.31 -12.62 -6.76
CA ASP A 260 -22.43 -11.84 -7.28
C ASP A 260 -23.24 -11.17 -6.17
N GLN A 261 -23.46 -11.87 -5.05
CA GLN A 261 -24.08 -11.26 -3.87
C GLN A 261 -23.22 -10.15 -3.28
N CYS A 262 -21.90 -10.35 -3.22
CA CYS A 262 -20.95 -9.34 -2.75
C CYS A 262 -21.03 -8.08 -3.62
N ARG A 263 -21.02 -8.23 -4.95
CA ARG A 263 -21.20 -7.12 -5.89
C ARG A 263 -22.51 -6.37 -5.62
N GLU A 264 -23.62 -7.08 -5.47
CA GLU A 264 -24.94 -6.49 -5.22
C GLU A 264 -24.98 -5.70 -3.90
N ILE A 265 -24.46 -6.29 -2.80
CA ILE A 265 -24.38 -5.66 -1.48
C ILE A 265 -23.56 -4.36 -1.56
N VAL A 266 -22.38 -4.42 -2.14
CA VAL A 266 -21.47 -3.26 -2.19
C VAL A 266 -22.04 -2.15 -3.07
N LEU A 267 -22.53 -2.48 -4.26
CA LEU A 267 -23.10 -1.47 -5.16
C LEU A 267 -24.39 -0.86 -4.59
N SER A 268 -25.24 -1.65 -3.92
CA SER A 268 -26.44 -1.13 -3.24
C SER A 268 -26.07 -0.19 -2.09
N ALA A 269 -25.07 -0.53 -1.29
CA ALA A 269 -24.58 0.34 -0.21
C ALA A 269 -24.00 1.65 -0.75
N PHE A 270 -23.21 1.60 -1.84
CA PHE A 270 -22.68 2.81 -2.48
C PHE A 270 -23.80 3.66 -3.08
N ALA A 271 -24.79 3.05 -3.76
CA ALA A 271 -25.93 3.77 -4.34
C ALA A 271 -26.80 4.45 -3.28
N ALA A 272 -26.94 3.85 -2.09
CA ALA A 272 -27.65 4.46 -0.97
C ALA A 272 -26.94 5.71 -0.43
N PHE A 273 -25.62 5.81 -0.62
CA PHE A 273 -24.83 6.99 -0.24
C PHE A 273 -24.73 8.00 -1.38
N SER A 274 -24.32 7.57 -2.57
CA SER A 274 -24.22 8.38 -3.80
C SER A 274 -24.38 7.52 -5.03
N PRO A 275 -25.36 7.79 -5.89
CA PRO A 275 -25.53 7.13 -7.18
C PRO A 275 -24.29 7.26 -8.10
N GLU A 276 -23.61 8.41 -8.07
CA GLU A 276 -22.41 8.67 -8.85
C GLU A 276 -21.24 7.78 -8.39
N MET A 277 -21.07 7.63 -7.08
CA MET A 277 -20.07 6.73 -6.50
C MET A 277 -20.34 5.27 -6.89
N ALA A 278 -21.60 4.84 -6.85
CA ALA A 278 -22.01 3.51 -7.28
C ALA A 278 -21.73 3.28 -8.77
N ALA A 279 -22.00 4.25 -9.64
CA ALA A 279 -21.75 4.16 -11.07
C ALA A 279 -20.25 4.01 -11.39
N ILE A 280 -19.36 4.73 -10.66
CA ILE A 280 -17.91 4.56 -10.78
C ILE A 280 -17.50 3.16 -10.30
N ALA A 281 -17.99 2.73 -9.13
CA ALA A 281 -17.66 1.42 -8.56
C ALA A 281 -18.15 0.26 -9.46
N GLU A 282 -19.30 0.39 -10.13
CA GLU A 282 -19.80 -0.62 -11.06
C GLU A 282 -18.85 -0.90 -12.22
N ARG A 283 -18.13 0.12 -12.71
CA ARG A 283 -17.16 -0.04 -13.78
C ARG A 283 -16.05 -1.04 -13.39
N PHE A 284 -15.64 -1.07 -12.14
CA PHE A 284 -14.60 -2.01 -11.68
C PHE A 284 -15.02 -3.47 -11.87
N PHE A 285 -16.30 -3.76 -11.73
CA PHE A 285 -16.84 -5.11 -11.99
C PHE A 285 -17.04 -5.38 -13.48
N VAL A 286 -17.67 -4.46 -14.20
CA VAL A 286 -18.02 -4.62 -15.62
C VAL A 286 -16.77 -4.66 -16.49
N GLU A 287 -15.82 -3.75 -16.25
CA GLU A 287 -14.58 -3.62 -17.00
C GLU A 287 -13.43 -4.52 -16.45
N ARG A 288 -13.73 -5.32 -15.39
CA ARG A 288 -12.81 -6.31 -14.80
C ARG A 288 -11.51 -5.72 -14.25
N TRP A 289 -11.60 -4.63 -13.50
CA TRP A 289 -10.46 -4.00 -12.85
C TRP A 289 -10.12 -4.60 -11.48
N ILE A 290 -10.80 -5.70 -11.09
CA ILE A 290 -10.64 -6.39 -9.82
C ILE A 290 -10.06 -7.79 -10.05
N HIS A 291 -8.96 -8.10 -9.37
CA HIS A 291 -8.41 -9.45 -9.31
C HIS A 291 -8.78 -10.09 -7.96
N ALA A 292 -9.81 -10.95 -7.94
CA ALA A 292 -10.41 -11.47 -6.72
C ALA A 292 -10.00 -12.91 -6.30
N PRO A 293 -9.65 -13.85 -7.22
CA PRO A 293 -9.41 -15.23 -6.83
C PRO A 293 -8.25 -15.41 -5.85
N VAL A 294 -8.38 -16.33 -4.88
CA VAL A 294 -7.26 -16.83 -4.08
C VAL A 294 -6.48 -17.84 -4.93
N LEU A 295 -5.21 -17.56 -5.15
CA LEU A 295 -4.35 -18.40 -6.02
C LEU A 295 -3.00 -18.64 -5.34
N PRO A 296 -2.42 -19.85 -5.51
CA PRO A 296 -1.04 -20.11 -5.12
C PRO A 296 -0.06 -19.18 -5.84
N GLY A 297 0.85 -18.57 -5.10
CA GLY A 297 1.80 -17.61 -5.66
C GLY A 297 1.27 -16.20 -5.86
N LYS A 298 0.01 -15.93 -5.55
CA LYS A 298 -0.53 -14.57 -5.48
C LYS A 298 -0.17 -13.94 -4.14
N ARG A 299 0.12 -12.64 -4.17
CA ARG A 299 0.34 -11.83 -2.95
C ARG A 299 -0.93 -11.81 -2.08
N GLY A 300 -0.76 -11.99 -0.77
CA GLY A 300 -1.82 -11.89 0.23
C GLY A 300 -2.29 -10.46 0.46
N GLY A 301 -3.40 -10.33 1.21
CA GLY A 301 -4.03 -9.05 1.54
C GLY A 301 -4.91 -8.48 0.44
N ALA A 302 -5.24 -7.19 0.57
CA ALA A 302 -6.06 -6.43 -0.38
C ALA A 302 -5.51 -5.01 -0.52
N PHE A 303 -5.65 -4.41 -1.69
CA PHE A 303 -5.33 -2.99 -1.93
C PHE A 303 -5.93 -2.48 -3.25
N ALA A 304 -6.12 -1.17 -3.34
CA ALA A 304 -6.31 -0.45 -4.58
C ALA A 304 -4.98 0.14 -5.06
N HIS A 305 -4.64 -0.07 -6.33
CA HIS A 305 -3.41 0.42 -6.95
C HIS A 305 -3.73 1.51 -7.98
N PRO A 306 -3.28 2.76 -7.77
CA PRO A 306 -3.42 3.80 -8.78
C PRO A 306 -2.57 3.50 -10.02
N CYS A 307 -2.92 4.09 -11.14
CA CYS A 307 -2.09 4.10 -12.34
C CYS A 307 -1.70 5.54 -12.68
N VAL A 308 -2.24 6.10 -13.74
CA VAL A 308 -2.05 7.49 -14.16
C VAL A 308 -3.41 8.13 -14.44
N PRO A 309 -3.51 9.46 -14.56
CA PRO A 309 -4.80 10.12 -14.78
C PRO A 309 -5.59 9.61 -16.00
N GLU A 310 -4.88 9.17 -17.05
CA GLU A 310 -5.49 8.66 -18.27
C GLU A 310 -5.82 7.16 -18.23
N ALA A 311 -5.48 6.46 -17.15
CA ALA A 311 -5.73 5.04 -16.96
C ALA A 311 -6.43 4.77 -15.62
N HIS A 312 -7.27 3.75 -15.59
CA HIS A 312 -8.01 3.40 -14.38
C HIS A 312 -7.12 2.74 -13.32
N PRO A 313 -7.49 2.85 -12.04
CA PRO A 313 -6.87 2.07 -10.97
C PRO A 313 -7.29 0.60 -11.04
N TYR A 314 -6.57 -0.24 -10.28
CA TYR A 314 -6.82 -1.68 -10.17
C TYR A 314 -7.02 -2.06 -8.71
N ILE A 315 -7.83 -3.10 -8.48
CA ILE A 315 -8.05 -3.65 -7.13
C ILE A 315 -7.57 -5.09 -7.10
N LEU A 316 -6.79 -5.43 -6.09
CA LEU A 316 -6.47 -6.79 -5.73
C LEU A 316 -7.13 -7.11 -4.39
N VAL A 317 -7.88 -8.21 -4.35
CA VAL A 317 -8.41 -8.83 -3.12
C VAL A 317 -8.21 -10.33 -3.19
N ASN A 318 -8.22 -10.98 -2.05
CA ASN A 318 -8.25 -12.45 -1.93
C ASN A 318 -9.62 -12.82 -1.35
N TYR A 319 -10.59 -13.12 -2.22
CA TYR A 319 -11.99 -13.31 -1.85
C TYR A 319 -12.28 -14.76 -1.50
N THR A 320 -12.63 -15.04 -0.26
CA THR A 320 -12.98 -16.37 0.27
C THR A 320 -14.46 -16.54 0.56
N GLY A 321 -15.24 -15.45 0.49
CA GLY A 321 -16.69 -15.46 0.63
C GLY A 321 -17.21 -15.19 2.04
N ASN A 322 -16.37 -14.73 2.96
CA ASN A 322 -16.82 -14.31 4.28
C ASN A 322 -17.30 -12.84 4.29
N LEU A 323 -18.09 -12.43 5.29
CA LEU A 323 -18.62 -11.06 5.39
C LEU A 323 -17.51 -9.99 5.48
N ARG A 324 -16.34 -10.34 6.01
CA ARG A 324 -15.20 -9.43 6.04
C ARG A 324 -14.70 -9.13 4.63
N ASP A 325 -14.67 -10.13 3.74
CA ASP A 325 -14.23 -9.91 2.36
C ASP A 325 -15.11 -8.92 1.63
N VAL A 326 -16.44 -8.93 1.92
CA VAL A 326 -17.37 -7.94 1.40
C VAL A 326 -17.02 -6.54 1.90
N ALA A 327 -16.74 -6.39 3.20
CA ALA A 327 -16.31 -5.11 3.78
C ALA A 327 -14.95 -4.66 3.23
N THR A 328 -14.01 -5.60 3.05
CA THR A 328 -12.69 -5.34 2.45
C THR A 328 -12.84 -4.86 1.00
N LEU A 329 -13.64 -5.55 0.19
CA LEU A 329 -13.88 -5.11 -1.19
C LEU A 329 -14.54 -3.73 -1.26
N ALA A 330 -15.51 -3.44 -0.38
CA ALA A 330 -16.11 -2.11 -0.30
C ALA A 330 -15.09 -1.03 0.07
N HIS A 331 -14.15 -1.35 0.99
CA HIS A 331 -13.07 -0.45 1.39
C HIS A 331 -12.13 -0.15 0.21
N GLU A 332 -11.65 -1.20 -0.48
CA GLU A 332 -10.75 -1.04 -1.63
C GLU A 332 -11.41 -0.35 -2.82
N LEU A 333 -12.70 -0.62 -3.05
CA LEU A 333 -13.48 0.13 -4.04
C LEU A 333 -13.62 1.61 -3.67
N GLY A 334 -13.72 1.94 -2.38
CA GLY A 334 -13.69 3.34 -1.92
C GLY A 334 -12.39 4.04 -2.32
N HIS A 335 -11.24 3.38 -2.13
CA HIS A 335 -9.96 3.87 -2.64
C HIS A 335 -9.94 3.96 -4.17
N GLY A 336 -10.45 2.94 -4.87
CA GLY A 336 -10.51 2.91 -6.33
C GLY A 336 -11.35 4.06 -6.90
N VAL A 337 -12.51 4.34 -6.31
CA VAL A 337 -13.35 5.49 -6.68
C VAL A 337 -12.60 6.80 -6.47
N HIS A 338 -11.94 6.98 -5.33
CA HIS A 338 -11.15 8.18 -5.04
C HIS A 338 -9.97 8.36 -6.03
N GLN A 339 -9.34 7.28 -6.46
CA GLN A 339 -8.26 7.31 -7.46
C GLN A 339 -8.75 7.58 -8.88
N GLN A 340 -10.04 7.34 -9.17
CA GLN A 340 -10.65 7.58 -10.47
C GLN A 340 -11.14 9.04 -10.63
N LEU A 341 -11.43 9.73 -9.52
CA LEU A 341 -11.83 11.15 -9.47
C LEU A 341 -10.65 12.10 -9.61
#